data_b52a4a20c24614ef04351dbc8c36c4c4
#
_entry.id   b52a4a20c24614ef04351dbc8c36c4c4
#
_cell.length_a   1.000
_cell.length_b   1.000
_cell.length_c   1.000
_cell.angle_alpha   90.00
_cell.angle_beta   90.00
_cell.angle_gamma   90.00
#
_symmetry.space_group_name_H-M   'P 1'
#
loop_
_entity.id
_entity.type
_entity.pdbx_description
1 polymer ?
#
loop_
_entity_poly.entity_id
_entity_poly.type
_entity_poly.pdbx_seq_one_letter_code
_entity_poly.pdbx_strand_id
1 'polypeptide(L)'
;MKKVILFMHTSLDGYVSDADRPSGLTTADDSNGDDLGEMETVVPKLTNDADTLLLGRVVADELLGYWLSAEANDPNLSNGGVAYARWATGVRKAILSNTEEQLPWGNSELVVVKGDEDMVRAVSALKRQPGKNIVVHGGVRTAQDLARLNLIDEYQLVVRPEAQGEGKPLFKDLPGNLKLLLQEVVELKAGAFSFGTGRMNHSWTPARWHTK
;
A
#
# COMPACT_ATOMS: atom_id res chain seq x y z
N MET A 1 -5.13 -3.85 -18.81
CA MET A 1 -5.06 -2.63 -18.02
C MET A 1 -4.43 -3.00 -16.68
N LYS A 2 -3.44 -2.24 -16.19
CA LYS A 2 -2.81 -2.49 -14.90
C LYS A 2 -3.83 -2.36 -13.76
N LYS A 3 -3.69 -3.15 -12.70
CA LYS A 3 -4.44 -2.96 -11.45
C LYS A 3 -3.67 -2.02 -10.52
N VAL A 4 -4.39 -1.28 -9.71
CA VAL A 4 -3.88 -0.55 -8.56
C VAL A 4 -4.15 -1.40 -7.32
N ILE A 5 -3.09 -1.83 -6.66
CA ILE A 5 -3.13 -2.69 -5.47
C ILE A 5 -2.63 -1.86 -4.29
N LEU A 6 -3.50 -1.60 -3.32
CA LEU A 6 -3.11 -0.95 -2.08
C LEU A 6 -2.52 -1.99 -1.11
N PHE A 7 -1.29 -1.79 -0.69
CA PHE A 7 -0.66 -2.55 0.38
C PHE A 7 -0.50 -1.66 1.62
N MET A 8 -1.15 -2.04 2.72
CA MET A 8 -1.16 -1.26 3.96
C MET A 8 -1.24 -2.17 5.18
N HIS A 9 -0.65 -1.70 6.29
CA HIS A 9 -0.87 -2.26 7.62
C HIS A 9 -2.01 -1.52 8.29
N THR A 10 -2.84 -2.24 9.04
CA THR A 10 -3.93 -1.68 9.85
C THR A 10 -4.02 -2.38 11.20
N SER A 11 -4.54 -1.69 12.21
CA SER A 11 -5.06 -2.33 13.40
C SER A 11 -6.35 -3.10 13.08
N LEU A 12 -6.80 -3.93 14.03
CA LEU A 12 -8.04 -4.70 13.90
C LEU A 12 -9.28 -3.80 13.67
N ASP A 13 -9.28 -2.61 14.24
CA ASP A 13 -10.33 -1.61 14.13
C ASP A 13 -10.10 -0.60 12.97
N GLY A 14 -9.13 -0.88 12.08
CA GLY A 14 -8.96 -0.22 10.79
C GLY A 14 -8.17 1.09 10.79
N TYR A 15 -7.42 1.38 11.83
CA TYR A 15 -6.50 2.50 11.87
C TYR A 15 -5.14 2.12 11.26
N VAL A 16 -4.51 3.08 10.59
CA VAL A 16 -3.22 2.91 9.90
C VAL A 16 -2.05 3.42 10.73
N SER A 17 -2.28 4.43 11.55
CA SER A 17 -1.28 5.04 12.43
C SER A 17 -1.94 5.86 13.51
N ASP A 18 -1.14 6.20 14.51
CA ASP A 18 -1.49 7.18 15.53
C ASP A 18 -1.85 8.54 14.91
N ALA A 19 -2.64 9.32 15.64
CA ALA A 19 -3.10 10.63 15.19
C ALA A 19 -1.94 11.58 14.84
N ASP A 20 -0.84 11.49 15.55
CA ASP A 20 0.29 12.43 15.50
C ASP A 20 1.33 12.11 14.44
N ARG A 21 1.24 10.97 13.73
CA ARG A 21 2.21 10.63 12.67
C ARG A 21 1.79 11.19 11.31
N PRO A 22 2.62 12.02 10.67
CA PRO A 22 2.28 12.66 9.40
C PRO A 22 2.00 11.67 8.26
N SER A 23 2.84 10.67 8.09
CA SER A 23 2.79 9.73 6.95
C SER A 23 1.81 8.58 7.14
N GLY A 24 1.58 8.17 8.37
CA GLY A 24 0.85 6.94 8.65
C GLY A 24 1.62 5.66 8.26
N LEU A 25 2.92 5.76 8.06
CA LEU A 25 3.78 4.60 7.93
C LEU A 25 4.03 4.00 9.31
N THR A 26 3.72 2.73 9.46
CA THR A 26 4.28 1.93 10.54
C THR A 26 5.67 1.51 10.11
N THR A 27 6.70 2.03 10.77
CA THR A 27 8.08 1.56 10.57
C THR A 27 8.31 0.29 11.39
N ALA A 28 9.40 -0.42 11.13
CA ALA A 28 9.78 -1.57 11.94
C ALA A 28 9.91 -1.24 13.45
N ASP A 29 10.22 0.02 13.80
CA ASP A 29 10.23 0.52 15.19
C ASP A 29 8.84 0.55 15.84
N ASP A 30 7.78 0.68 15.04
CA ASP A 30 6.40 0.77 15.53
C ASP A 30 5.77 -0.59 15.81
N SER A 31 6.35 -1.64 15.25
CA SER A 31 5.92 -3.02 15.46
C SER A 31 6.44 -3.63 16.77
N ASN A 32 7.03 -2.84 17.69
CA ASN A 32 7.81 -3.35 18.84
C ASN A 32 8.92 -4.33 18.40
N GLY A 33 9.41 -4.22 17.17
CA GLY A 33 10.36 -5.16 16.60
C GLY A 33 9.74 -6.48 16.13
N ASP A 34 8.42 -6.60 16.12
CA ASP A 34 7.73 -7.82 15.71
C ASP A 34 7.83 -8.00 14.18
N ASP A 35 8.61 -9.00 13.77
CA ASP A 35 8.60 -9.52 12.39
C ASP A 35 7.28 -10.28 12.17
N LEU A 36 6.36 -9.68 11.44
CA LEU A 36 5.08 -10.32 11.10
C LEU A 36 5.20 -11.35 9.98
N GLY A 37 6.34 -11.42 9.29
CA GLY A 37 6.61 -12.37 8.20
C GLY A 37 5.95 -12.01 6.86
N GLU A 38 5.36 -10.83 6.72
CA GLU A 38 4.77 -10.39 5.45
C GLU A 38 5.81 -10.16 4.36
N MET A 39 7.03 -9.79 4.75
CA MET A 39 8.15 -9.59 3.80
C MET A 39 8.58 -10.88 3.10
N GLU A 40 8.36 -12.05 3.71
CA GLU A 40 8.66 -13.37 3.16
C GLU A 40 7.46 -14.02 2.47
N THR A 41 6.23 -13.61 2.79
CA THR A 41 5.01 -14.30 2.36
C THR A 41 4.16 -13.47 1.39
N VAL A 42 3.80 -12.25 1.77
CA VAL A 42 2.87 -11.38 1.04
C VAL A 42 3.59 -10.50 0.03
N VAL A 43 4.64 -9.82 0.49
CA VAL A 43 5.35 -8.81 -0.30
C VAL A 43 6.00 -9.38 -1.56
N PRO A 44 6.60 -10.59 -1.57
CA PRO A 44 7.15 -11.16 -2.80
C PRO A 44 6.12 -11.36 -3.91
N LYS A 45 4.88 -11.74 -3.58
CA LYS A 45 3.81 -11.86 -4.57
C LYS A 45 3.49 -10.49 -5.19
N LEU A 46 3.36 -9.46 -4.35
CA LEU A 46 3.07 -8.09 -4.80
C LEU A 46 4.16 -7.54 -5.71
N THR A 47 5.42 -7.67 -5.30
CA THR A 47 6.57 -7.11 -6.04
C THR A 47 6.83 -7.85 -7.35
N ASN A 48 6.64 -9.17 -7.39
CA ASN A 48 6.76 -9.96 -8.61
C ASN A 48 5.72 -9.58 -9.67
N ASP A 49 4.52 -9.17 -9.24
CA ASP A 49 3.41 -8.83 -10.12
C ASP A 49 3.28 -7.32 -10.38
N ALA A 50 4.23 -6.50 -9.92
CA ALA A 50 4.23 -5.06 -10.07
C ALA A 50 5.49 -4.54 -10.77
N ASP A 51 5.32 -3.45 -11.51
CA ASP A 51 6.41 -2.71 -12.17
C ASP A 51 6.38 -1.20 -11.85
N THR A 52 5.45 -0.78 -11.02
CA THR A 52 5.27 0.62 -10.66
C THR A 52 4.91 0.72 -9.19
N LEU A 53 5.63 1.56 -8.46
CA LEU A 53 5.34 1.96 -7.09
C LEU A 53 4.71 3.36 -7.10
N LEU A 54 3.51 3.49 -6.55
CA LEU A 54 2.77 4.75 -6.45
C LEU A 54 2.79 5.23 -5.01
N LEU A 55 3.31 6.43 -4.78
CA LEU A 55 3.49 7.03 -3.46
C LEU A 55 2.97 8.46 -3.41
N GLY A 56 2.51 8.90 -2.25
CA GLY A 56 2.40 10.33 -1.94
C GLY A 56 3.78 10.90 -1.61
N ARG A 57 4.00 12.20 -1.84
CA ARG A 57 5.28 12.88 -1.67
C ARG A 57 5.92 12.65 -0.29
N VAL A 58 5.16 12.87 0.79
CA VAL A 58 5.68 12.74 2.16
C VAL A 58 6.18 11.31 2.43
N VAL A 59 5.41 10.32 2.01
CA VAL A 59 5.79 8.91 2.19
C VAL A 59 6.97 8.54 1.31
N ALA A 60 7.05 9.11 0.11
CA ALA A 60 8.20 8.87 -0.75
C ALA A 60 9.50 9.33 -0.09
N ASP A 61 9.51 10.52 0.54
CA ASP A 61 10.67 11.03 1.26
C ASP A 61 11.09 10.11 2.42
N GLU A 62 10.14 9.64 3.23
CA GLU A 62 10.40 8.77 4.37
C GLU A 62 10.78 7.35 3.94
N LEU A 63 9.96 6.71 3.11
CA LEU A 63 10.10 5.32 2.72
C LEU A 63 11.38 5.08 1.91
N LEU A 64 11.61 5.89 0.89
CA LEU A 64 12.78 5.73 0.02
C LEU A 64 14.06 6.09 0.76
N GLY A 65 14.02 7.09 1.65
CA GLY A 65 15.15 7.41 2.53
C GLY A 65 15.52 6.24 3.44
N TYR A 66 14.53 5.61 4.07
CA TYR A 66 14.75 4.43 4.91
C TYR A 66 15.30 3.25 4.09
N TRP A 67 14.64 2.83 3.01
CA TRP A 67 15.04 1.64 2.26
C TRP A 67 16.37 1.78 1.55
N LEU A 68 16.72 2.97 1.07
CA LEU A 68 18.05 3.24 0.52
C LEU A 68 19.15 3.10 1.56
N SER A 69 18.90 3.53 2.81
CA SER A 69 19.87 3.38 3.89
C SER A 69 19.89 1.97 4.49
N ALA A 70 18.74 1.33 4.63
CA ALA A 70 18.58 0.02 5.23
C ALA A 70 19.23 -1.09 4.38
N GLU A 71 19.07 -1.06 3.06
CA GLU A 71 19.73 -2.02 2.15
C GLU A 71 21.25 -2.05 2.35
N ALA A 72 21.83 -0.89 2.63
CA ALA A 72 23.27 -0.75 2.78
C ALA A 72 23.79 -1.06 4.19
N ASN A 73 22.98 -0.82 5.25
CA ASN A 73 23.52 -0.64 6.61
C ASN A 73 22.72 -1.33 7.71
N ASP A 74 21.56 -1.93 7.46
CA ASP A 74 20.78 -2.61 8.52
C ASP A 74 21.10 -4.11 8.58
N PRO A 75 21.89 -4.55 9.57
CA PRO A 75 22.24 -5.96 9.73
C PRO A 75 21.08 -6.84 10.19
N ASN A 76 19.97 -6.22 10.66
CA ASN A 76 18.80 -6.93 11.18
C ASN A 76 17.71 -7.10 10.10
N LEU A 77 17.91 -6.52 8.92
CA LEU A 77 16.94 -6.63 7.84
C LEU A 77 16.82 -8.07 7.38
N SER A 78 15.59 -8.61 7.37
CA SER A 78 15.33 -9.96 6.88
C SER A 78 15.67 -10.09 5.38
N ASN A 79 15.82 -11.32 4.89
CA ASN A 79 16.05 -11.56 3.46
C ASN A 79 14.91 -10.98 2.59
N GLY A 80 13.68 -11.06 3.06
CA GLY A 80 12.52 -10.44 2.41
C GLY A 80 12.60 -8.91 2.41
N GLY A 81 13.01 -8.33 3.52
CA GLY A 81 13.27 -6.89 3.64
C GLY A 81 14.34 -6.40 2.68
N VAL A 82 15.48 -7.12 2.56
CA VAL A 82 16.54 -6.81 1.59
C VAL A 82 16.00 -6.90 0.15
N ALA A 83 15.23 -7.93 -0.17
CA ALA A 83 14.63 -8.09 -1.49
C ALA A 83 13.65 -6.96 -1.81
N TYR A 84 12.83 -6.55 -0.84
CA TYR A 84 11.93 -5.42 -0.98
C TYR A 84 12.69 -4.09 -1.18
N ALA A 85 13.72 -3.82 -0.38
CA ALA A 85 14.54 -2.62 -0.50
C ALA A 85 15.11 -2.47 -1.93
N ARG A 86 15.69 -3.55 -2.47
CA ARG A 86 16.20 -3.58 -3.85
C ARG A 86 15.10 -3.34 -4.88
N TRP A 87 13.95 -3.95 -4.69
CA TRP A 87 12.81 -3.72 -5.57
C TRP A 87 12.33 -2.27 -5.50
N ALA A 88 12.09 -1.73 -4.31
CA ALA A 88 11.57 -0.39 -4.09
C ALA A 88 12.51 0.71 -4.62
N THR A 89 13.83 0.50 -4.51
CA THR A 89 14.83 1.44 -5.03
C THR A 89 14.95 1.35 -6.56
N GLY A 90 14.84 0.16 -7.14
CA GLY A 90 15.00 -0.10 -8.57
C GLY A 90 13.74 0.07 -9.42
N VAL A 91 12.54 -0.15 -8.87
CA VAL A 91 11.28 -0.08 -9.58
C VAL A 91 10.96 1.36 -10.04
N ARG A 92 10.17 1.51 -11.12
CA ARG A 92 9.62 2.81 -11.50
C ARG A 92 8.72 3.36 -10.40
N LYS A 93 8.87 4.63 -10.07
CA LYS A 93 8.09 5.32 -9.06
C LYS A 93 7.25 6.43 -9.67
N ALA A 94 5.95 6.46 -9.36
CA ALA A 94 5.07 7.58 -9.64
C ALA A 94 4.77 8.29 -8.32
N ILE A 95 5.22 9.53 -8.17
CA ILE A 95 5.12 10.30 -6.93
C ILE A 95 4.03 11.35 -7.08
N LEU A 96 2.93 11.18 -6.37
CA LEU A 96 1.83 12.13 -6.32
C LEU A 96 2.20 13.33 -5.44
N SER A 97 2.11 14.53 -5.98
CA SER A 97 2.42 15.77 -5.27
C SER A 97 1.48 16.89 -5.71
N ASN A 98 1.22 17.84 -4.85
CA ASN A 98 0.54 19.08 -5.20
C ASN A 98 1.50 20.21 -5.60
N THR A 99 2.81 19.98 -5.49
CA THR A 99 3.88 20.90 -5.88
C THR A 99 4.73 20.32 -7.02
N GLU A 100 5.49 21.17 -7.70
CA GLU A 100 6.36 20.81 -8.85
C GLU A 100 7.84 20.68 -8.43
N GLU A 101 8.12 20.35 -7.17
CA GLU A 101 9.48 20.18 -6.69
C GLU A 101 10.15 18.96 -7.28
N GLN A 102 11.44 19.08 -7.59
CA GLN A 102 12.23 17.97 -8.15
C GLN A 102 12.32 16.79 -7.19
N LEU A 103 12.39 15.61 -7.75
CA LEU A 103 12.55 14.36 -7.01
C LEU A 103 14.02 13.96 -6.95
N PRO A 104 14.55 13.62 -5.77
CA PRO A 104 15.96 13.24 -5.61
C PRO A 104 16.24 11.79 -6.01
N TRP A 105 15.20 10.99 -6.32
CA TRP A 105 15.36 9.55 -6.57
C TRP A 105 15.36 9.21 -8.05
N GLY A 106 16.24 8.27 -8.42
CA GLY A 106 16.24 7.67 -9.75
C GLY A 106 14.95 6.87 -10.04
N ASN A 107 14.64 6.70 -11.32
CA ASN A 107 13.43 6.00 -11.79
C ASN A 107 12.12 6.58 -11.25
N SER A 108 12.10 7.88 -10.92
CA SER A 108 10.93 8.57 -10.37
C SER A 108 10.35 9.56 -11.37
N GLU A 109 9.04 9.60 -11.45
CA GLU A 109 8.31 10.66 -12.16
C GLU A 109 7.39 11.38 -11.17
N LEU A 110 7.39 12.70 -11.25
CA LEU A 110 6.48 13.55 -10.49
C LEU A 110 5.14 13.61 -11.20
N VAL A 111 4.08 13.30 -10.48
CA VAL A 111 2.71 13.37 -10.96
C VAL A 111 1.98 14.45 -10.17
N VAL A 112 1.86 15.64 -10.78
CA VAL A 112 1.22 16.78 -10.12
C VAL A 112 -0.29 16.59 -10.10
N VAL A 113 -0.87 16.63 -8.88
CA VAL A 113 -2.30 16.46 -8.63
C VAL A 113 -2.78 17.61 -7.73
N LYS A 114 -3.66 18.46 -8.24
CA LYS A 114 -4.21 19.64 -7.53
C LYS A 114 -5.64 19.44 -7.06
N GLY A 115 -6.22 18.24 -7.32
CA GLY A 115 -7.58 17.89 -6.92
C GLY A 115 -8.01 16.53 -7.44
N ASP A 116 -9.26 16.18 -7.19
CA ASP A 116 -9.83 14.87 -7.49
C ASP A 116 -9.77 14.52 -8.99
N GLU A 117 -10.08 15.47 -9.87
CA GLU A 117 -10.06 15.25 -11.32
C GLU A 117 -8.65 14.94 -11.82
N ASP A 118 -7.64 15.64 -11.29
CA ASP A 118 -6.23 15.37 -11.62
C ASP A 118 -5.82 13.99 -11.14
N MET A 119 -6.21 13.61 -9.92
CA MET A 119 -5.95 12.29 -9.37
C MET A 119 -6.55 11.18 -10.25
N VAL A 120 -7.83 11.30 -10.59
CA VAL A 120 -8.53 10.34 -11.46
C VAL A 120 -7.84 10.23 -12.82
N ARG A 121 -7.49 11.37 -13.44
CA ARG A 121 -6.82 11.42 -14.74
C ARG A 121 -5.45 10.76 -14.68
N ALA A 122 -4.64 11.11 -13.68
CA ALA A 122 -3.29 10.61 -13.50
C ALA A 122 -3.26 9.09 -13.28
N VAL A 123 -4.03 8.59 -12.31
CA VAL A 123 -4.08 7.16 -12.01
C VAL A 123 -4.66 6.37 -13.19
N SER A 124 -5.69 6.90 -13.86
CA SER A 124 -6.24 6.28 -15.06
C SER A 124 -5.21 6.21 -16.19
N ALA A 125 -4.37 7.23 -16.34
CA ALA A 125 -3.29 7.22 -17.34
C ALA A 125 -2.23 6.16 -17.01
N LEU A 126 -1.82 6.03 -15.74
CA LEU A 126 -0.91 4.98 -15.28
C LEU A 126 -1.49 3.58 -15.54
N LYS A 127 -2.77 3.37 -15.25
CA LYS A 127 -3.44 2.08 -15.49
C LYS A 127 -3.50 1.67 -16.96
N ARG A 128 -3.55 2.63 -17.89
CA ARG A 128 -3.57 2.35 -19.35
C ARG A 128 -2.21 2.02 -19.94
N GLN A 129 -1.12 2.28 -19.23
CA GLN A 129 0.22 1.95 -19.72
C GLN A 129 0.41 0.42 -19.78
N PRO A 130 1.23 -0.08 -20.72
CA PRO A 130 1.60 -1.49 -20.76
C PRO A 130 2.45 -1.85 -19.53
N GLY A 131 2.43 -3.13 -19.17
CA GLY A 131 3.25 -3.66 -18.08
C GLY A 131 2.44 -4.38 -17.02
N LYS A 132 3.05 -4.52 -15.80
CA LYS A 132 2.50 -5.18 -14.63
C LYS A 132 1.67 -4.20 -13.77
N ASN A 133 1.24 -4.64 -12.61
CA ASN A 133 0.41 -3.87 -11.70
C ASN A 133 1.15 -2.67 -11.06
N ILE A 134 0.37 -1.81 -10.44
CA ILE A 134 0.81 -0.64 -9.66
C ILE A 134 0.56 -0.96 -8.19
N VAL A 135 1.61 -0.96 -7.38
CA VAL A 135 1.49 -1.08 -5.93
C VAL A 135 1.48 0.31 -5.30
N VAL A 136 0.50 0.59 -4.46
CA VAL A 136 0.47 1.75 -3.57
C VAL A 136 0.95 1.27 -2.21
N HIS A 137 2.08 1.78 -1.75
CA HIS A 137 2.63 1.42 -0.46
C HIS A 137 2.68 2.65 0.45
N GLY A 138 1.88 2.59 1.49
CA GLY A 138 1.88 3.64 2.51
C GLY A 138 1.23 4.96 2.09
N GLY A 139 1.21 5.88 3.06
CA GLY A 139 0.59 7.18 2.93
C GLY A 139 -0.94 7.12 3.11
N VAL A 140 -1.37 7.22 4.37
CA VAL A 140 -2.80 7.12 4.70
C VAL A 140 -3.65 8.11 3.89
N ARG A 141 -3.18 9.34 3.68
CA ARG A 141 -3.91 10.34 2.91
C ARG A 141 -4.08 9.93 1.45
N THR A 142 -2.99 9.46 0.82
CA THR A 142 -3.05 8.96 -0.56
C THR A 142 -3.98 7.75 -0.67
N ALA A 143 -3.90 6.81 0.28
CA ALA A 143 -4.78 5.65 0.31
C ALA A 143 -6.25 6.03 0.46
N GLN A 144 -6.56 6.98 1.35
CA GLN A 144 -7.92 7.51 1.54
C GLN A 144 -8.46 8.17 0.27
N ASP A 145 -7.67 9.04 -0.38
CA ASP A 145 -8.09 9.72 -1.61
C ASP A 145 -8.32 8.72 -2.75
N LEU A 146 -7.42 7.76 -2.93
CA LEU A 146 -7.58 6.71 -3.93
C LEU A 146 -8.80 5.81 -3.65
N ALA A 147 -9.06 5.46 -2.39
CA ALA A 147 -10.23 4.67 -2.00
C ALA A 147 -11.52 5.45 -2.22
N ARG A 148 -11.59 6.70 -1.77
CA ARG A 148 -12.73 7.61 -1.93
C ARG A 148 -13.09 7.83 -3.41
N LEU A 149 -12.08 7.98 -4.26
CA LEU A 149 -12.23 8.16 -5.71
C LEU A 149 -12.39 6.83 -6.47
N ASN A 150 -12.44 5.70 -5.74
CA ASN A 150 -12.68 4.39 -6.31
C ASN A 150 -11.61 3.95 -7.33
N LEU A 151 -10.35 4.35 -7.10
CA LEU A 151 -9.22 4.11 -7.99
C LEU A 151 -8.43 2.83 -7.67
N ILE A 152 -8.63 2.26 -6.48
CA ILE A 152 -7.99 1.01 -6.04
C ILE A 152 -8.80 -0.17 -6.57
N ASP A 153 -8.13 -1.14 -7.19
CA ASP A 153 -8.75 -2.37 -7.72
C ASP A 153 -8.67 -3.51 -6.70
N GLU A 154 -7.59 -3.59 -5.94
CA GLU A 154 -7.34 -4.63 -4.93
C GLU A 154 -6.74 -4.02 -3.66
N TYR A 155 -7.12 -4.60 -2.52
CA TYR A 155 -6.60 -4.23 -1.21
C TYR A 155 -5.87 -5.45 -0.64
N GLN A 156 -4.59 -5.30 -0.35
CA GLN A 156 -3.77 -6.26 0.38
C GLN A 156 -3.46 -5.64 1.74
N LEU A 157 -4.19 -6.04 2.75
CA LEU A 157 -4.07 -5.47 4.08
C LEU A 157 -3.43 -6.47 5.05
N VAL A 158 -2.44 -6.00 5.78
CA VAL A 158 -1.87 -6.71 6.94
C VAL A 158 -2.57 -6.18 8.19
N VAL A 159 -3.31 -7.03 8.87
CA VAL A 159 -4.06 -6.67 10.07
C VAL A 159 -3.30 -7.13 11.29
N ARG A 160 -2.93 -6.18 12.13
CA ARG A 160 -2.29 -6.44 13.42
C ARG A 160 -3.34 -6.90 14.45
N PRO A 161 -3.00 -7.80 15.38
CA PRO A 161 -3.92 -8.29 16.39
C PRO A 161 -4.07 -7.30 17.56
N GLU A 162 -4.29 -6.03 17.23
CA GLU A 162 -4.46 -4.93 18.18
C GLU A 162 -5.57 -3.99 17.74
N ALA A 163 -6.22 -3.34 18.68
CA ALA A 163 -7.16 -2.25 18.44
C ALA A 163 -6.59 -0.96 19.02
N GLN A 164 -6.56 0.10 18.20
CA GLN A 164 -6.01 1.40 18.59
C GLN A 164 -7.05 2.32 19.26
N GLY A 165 -8.32 2.17 18.89
CA GLY A 165 -9.42 3.01 19.41
C GLY A 165 -9.47 4.41 18.82
N GLU A 166 -8.33 5.00 18.45
CA GLU A 166 -8.21 6.31 17.81
C GLU A 166 -7.02 6.35 16.85
N GLY A 167 -6.96 7.34 15.95
CA GLY A 167 -5.88 7.47 14.98
C GLY A 167 -6.37 7.86 13.59
N LYS A 168 -5.59 7.53 12.57
CA LYS A 168 -5.93 7.78 11.17
C LYS A 168 -6.57 6.52 10.56
N PRO A 169 -7.88 6.50 10.33
CA PRO A 169 -8.53 5.33 9.74
C PRO A 169 -8.11 5.17 8.27
N LEU A 170 -8.03 3.92 7.80
CA LEU A 170 -7.78 3.66 6.39
C LEU A 170 -8.93 4.15 5.50
N PHE A 171 -10.16 3.86 5.89
CA PHE A 171 -11.35 4.23 5.14
C PHE A 171 -12.02 5.46 5.75
N LYS A 172 -11.97 6.58 5.02
CA LYS A 172 -12.55 7.84 5.41
C LYS A 172 -13.28 8.48 4.22
N ASP A 173 -14.38 9.16 4.49
CA ASP A 173 -15.15 9.97 3.52
C ASP A 173 -15.53 9.19 2.24
N LEU A 174 -15.79 7.89 2.35
CA LEU A 174 -16.24 7.09 1.23
C LEU A 174 -17.62 7.56 0.76
N PRO A 175 -17.87 7.62 -0.57
CA PRO A 175 -19.16 8.05 -1.11
C PRO A 175 -20.28 7.04 -0.85
N GLY A 176 -19.98 5.89 -0.30
CA GLY A 176 -20.91 4.82 0.04
C GLY A 176 -20.16 3.56 0.50
N ASN A 177 -20.88 2.47 0.65
CA ASN A 177 -20.28 1.20 1.05
C ASN A 177 -19.33 0.66 -0.02
N LEU A 178 -18.07 0.49 0.30
CA LEU A 178 -17.09 -0.21 -0.53
C LEU A 178 -17.27 -1.73 -0.33
N LYS A 179 -17.83 -2.39 -1.33
CA LYS A 179 -18.00 -3.85 -1.30
C LYS A 179 -16.78 -4.54 -1.90
N LEU A 180 -16.15 -5.39 -1.11
CA LEU A 180 -14.95 -6.12 -1.47
C LEU A 180 -15.22 -7.62 -1.46
N LEU A 181 -14.54 -8.35 -2.34
CA LEU A 181 -14.56 -9.80 -2.42
C LEU A 181 -13.25 -10.34 -1.86
N LEU A 182 -13.34 -11.13 -0.79
CA LEU A 182 -12.18 -11.81 -0.24
C LEU A 182 -11.60 -12.79 -1.27
N GLN A 183 -10.31 -12.67 -1.53
CA GLN A 183 -9.55 -13.51 -2.47
C GLN A 183 -8.58 -14.44 -1.76
N GLU A 184 -7.87 -13.92 -0.75
CA GLU A 184 -6.85 -14.67 -0.02
C GLU A 184 -6.82 -14.24 1.45
N VAL A 185 -6.51 -15.17 2.33
CA VAL A 185 -6.12 -14.91 3.73
C VAL A 185 -4.82 -15.65 3.98
N VAL A 186 -3.85 -14.96 4.56
CA VAL A 186 -2.56 -15.51 4.95
C VAL A 186 -2.39 -15.28 6.45
N GLU A 187 -2.21 -16.34 7.22
CA GLU A 187 -1.78 -16.25 8.61
C GLU A 187 -0.33 -15.80 8.66
N LEU A 188 -0.05 -14.82 9.49
CA LEU A 188 1.26 -14.24 9.70
C LEU A 188 1.75 -14.55 11.11
N LYS A 189 3.00 -14.14 11.41
CA LYS A 189 3.56 -14.27 12.77
C LYS A 189 2.86 -13.34 13.76
N ALA A 190 3.11 -13.55 15.05
CA ALA A 190 2.61 -12.73 16.16
C ALA A 190 1.08 -12.56 16.21
N GLY A 191 0.32 -13.49 15.60
CA GLY A 191 -1.15 -13.43 15.56
C GLY A 191 -1.73 -12.45 14.53
N ALA A 192 -0.88 -11.82 13.72
CA ALA A 192 -1.33 -11.01 12.61
C ALA A 192 -1.84 -11.87 11.45
N PHE A 193 -2.61 -11.27 10.56
CA PHE A 193 -3.01 -11.91 9.30
C PHE A 193 -3.05 -10.89 8.16
N SER A 194 -2.85 -11.38 6.95
CA SER A 194 -3.05 -10.58 5.76
C SER A 194 -4.27 -11.08 4.99
N PHE A 195 -5.04 -10.17 4.42
CA PHE A 195 -6.09 -10.55 3.48
C PHE A 195 -5.99 -9.72 2.21
N GLY A 196 -6.14 -10.44 1.08
CA GLY A 196 -6.26 -9.87 -0.25
C GLY A 196 -7.73 -9.79 -0.66
N THR A 197 -8.17 -8.65 -1.19
CA THR A 197 -9.53 -8.46 -1.68
C THR A 197 -9.51 -7.74 -3.02
N GLY A 198 -10.47 -8.10 -3.90
CA GLY A 198 -10.75 -7.36 -5.12
C GLY A 198 -12.09 -6.63 -5.02
N ARG A 199 -12.29 -5.63 -5.86
CA ARG A 199 -13.61 -4.96 -5.95
C ARG A 199 -14.65 -5.89 -6.54
N MET A 200 -15.84 -5.87 -5.94
CA MET A 200 -17.00 -6.55 -6.53
C MET A 200 -17.47 -5.79 -7.78
N ASN A 201 -17.49 -6.46 -8.91
CA ASN A 201 -18.16 -5.98 -10.11
C ASN A 201 -19.59 -6.57 -10.16
N HIS A 202 -20.48 -5.93 -10.90
CA HIS A 202 -21.92 -6.27 -10.96
C HIS A 202 -22.23 -7.69 -11.47
N SER A 203 -21.25 -8.45 -11.93
CA SER A 203 -21.41 -9.82 -12.45
C SER A 203 -21.08 -10.92 -11.44
N TRP A 204 -20.78 -10.57 -10.19
CA TRP A 204 -20.36 -11.55 -9.20
C TRP A 204 -21.55 -12.28 -8.58
N THR A 205 -21.53 -13.62 -8.63
CA THR A 205 -22.38 -14.52 -7.86
C THR A 205 -21.58 -15.13 -6.71
N PRO A 206 -22.11 -15.14 -5.46
CA PRO A 206 -21.39 -15.71 -4.32
C PRO A 206 -21.06 -17.19 -4.56
N ALA A 207 -19.76 -17.53 -4.44
CA ALA A 207 -19.40 -18.94 -4.28
C ALA A 207 -20.04 -19.45 -2.98
N ARG A 208 -20.69 -20.62 -3.03
CA ARG A 208 -21.19 -21.26 -1.82
C ARG A 208 -19.98 -21.68 -0.98
N TRP A 209 -19.87 -21.10 0.19
CA TRP A 209 -18.91 -21.55 1.19
C TRP A 209 -19.32 -22.96 1.61
N HIS A 210 -18.52 -23.96 1.26
CA HIS A 210 -18.64 -25.29 1.85
C HIS A 210 -17.93 -25.24 3.20
N THR A 211 -18.69 -25.09 4.28
CA THR A 211 -18.22 -25.40 5.63
C THR A 211 -17.87 -26.89 5.65
N LYS A 212 -16.61 -27.19 5.88
CA LYS A 212 -16.15 -28.51 6.28
C LYS A 212 -16.27 -28.65 7.79
#